data_cab25e7bb582043624243fd96593e979
#
_entry.id   cab25e7bb582043624243fd96593e979
#
_cell.length_a   1.000
_cell.length_b   1.000
_cell.length_c   1.000
_cell.angle_alpha   90.00
_cell.angle_beta   90.00
_cell.angle_gamma   90.00
#
_symmetry.space_group_name_H-M   'P 1'
#
loop_
_entity.id
_entity.type
_entity.pdbx_description
1 polymer ?
#
loop_
_entity_poly.entity_id
_entity_poly.type
_entity_poly.pdbx_seq_one_letter_code
_entity_poly.pdbx_strand_id
1 'polypeptide(L)'
;SLDDPYVVFDIETTGFSPVANRIIEIGAVRVEEGSIVDRFSVFVNPQVPIPFKIEQLTGINDSMVVDAETIEEVLPKFLEFSKGAVMVAHNAGFDMSFIIENCKRLGIEQDFTYVDTVGLARMLLPGLNRFKLDTVAKALNISLLNHHRAVDDAACTAEIFVKFIKMCKERDIFDLNVLNEAGKLSEHTIKKLPTYHAIILATSEIGRVN
;
A
#
# COMPACT_ATOMS: atom_id res chain seq x y z
N SER A 1 2.54 17.07 7.03
CA SER A 1 1.12 17.42 7.12
C SER A 1 0.25 16.29 6.61
N LEU A 2 -0.95 16.12 7.14
CA LEU A 2 -1.95 15.19 6.60
C LEU A 2 -2.56 15.68 5.28
N ASP A 3 -2.29 16.91 4.89
CA ASP A 3 -2.75 17.50 3.62
C ASP A 3 -1.73 17.38 2.49
N ASP A 4 -0.62 16.69 2.73
CA ASP A 4 0.38 16.40 1.68
C ASP A 4 -0.23 15.51 0.58
N PRO A 5 0.33 15.52 -0.64
CA PRO A 5 -0.07 14.56 -1.65
C PRO A 5 0.22 13.12 -1.21
N TYR A 6 -0.68 12.22 -1.53
CA TYR A 6 -0.53 10.79 -1.26
C TYR A 6 -0.62 10.00 -2.56
N VAL A 7 0.14 8.93 -2.63
CA VAL A 7 -0.04 7.87 -3.63
C VAL A 7 -0.46 6.61 -2.91
N VAL A 8 -1.69 6.22 -3.11
CA VAL A 8 -2.27 4.99 -2.56
C VAL A 8 -2.12 3.92 -3.62
N PHE A 9 -1.51 2.81 -3.26
CA PHE A 9 -1.16 1.79 -4.24
C PHE A 9 -1.39 0.37 -3.71
N ASP A 10 -1.51 -0.54 -4.64
CA ASP A 10 -1.60 -1.97 -4.42
C ASP A 10 -0.79 -2.69 -5.50
N ILE A 11 -0.23 -3.82 -5.15
CA ILE A 11 0.49 -4.66 -6.11
C ILE A 11 -0.06 -6.08 -6.08
N GLU A 12 0.07 -6.76 -7.22
CA GLU A 12 -0.09 -8.20 -7.31
C GLU A 12 1.26 -8.82 -7.65
N THR A 13 1.53 -9.99 -7.08
CA THR A 13 2.85 -10.64 -7.13
C THR A 13 2.72 -12.13 -7.40
N THR A 14 3.82 -12.75 -7.80
CA THR A 14 3.87 -14.21 -7.99
C THR A 14 3.95 -15.00 -6.68
N GLY A 15 4.06 -14.33 -5.55
CA GLY A 15 4.14 -14.94 -4.22
C GLY A 15 4.48 -13.94 -3.14
N PHE A 16 4.87 -14.41 -1.97
CA PHE A 16 4.97 -13.57 -0.78
C PHE A 16 6.39 -13.06 -0.47
N SER A 17 7.42 -13.62 -1.10
CA SER A 17 8.81 -13.23 -0.86
C SER A 17 9.27 -12.15 -1.83
N PRO A 18 9.64 -10.94 -1.37
CA PRO A 18 10.12 -9.89 -2.26
C PRO A 18 11.45 -10.25 -2.96
N VAL A 19 12.23 -11.16 -2.37
CA VAL A 19 13.48 -11.64 -2.97
C VAL A 19 13.22 -12.72 -4.02
N ALA A 20 12.33 -13.67 -3.73
CA ALA A 20 12.08 -14.83 -4.59
C ALA A 20 10.97 -14.61 -5.62
N ASN A 21 10.06 -13.70 -5.36
CA ASN A 21 8.87 -13.50 -6.19
C ASN A 21 8.91 -12.15 -6.93
N ARG A 22 8.00 -12.00 -7.88
CA ARG A 22 7.99 -10.89 -8.83
C ARG A 22 6.67 -10.15 -8.80
N ILE A 23 6.71 -8.85 -9.06
CA ILE A 23 5.52 -8.01 -9.27
C ILE A 23 4.91 -8.35 -10.64
N ILE A 24 3.60 -8.49 -10.71
CA ILE A 24 2.85 -8.72 -11.94
C ILE A 24 1.81 -7.64 -12.26
N GLU A 25 1.44 -6.82 -11.28
CA GLU A 25 0.57 -5.66 -11.49
C GLU A 25 0.90 -4.59 -10.47
N ILE A 26 0.86 -3.33 -10.89
CA ILE A 26 0.88 -2.16 -10.00
C ILE A 26 -0.34 -1.30 -10.32
N GLY A 27 -1.14 -1.05 -9.31
CA GLY A 27 -2.25 -0.10 -9.36
C GLY A 27 -2.07 0.99 -8.33
N ALA A 28 -2.24 2.23 -8.74
CA ALA A 28 -2.08 3.36 -7.85
C ALA A 28 -3.01 4.51 -8.20
N VAL A 29 -3.35 5.30 -7.21
CA VAL A 29 -4.07 6.56 -7.36
C VAL A 29 -3.36 7.65 -6.60
N ARG A 30 -3.30 8.84 -7.21
CA ARG A 30 -2.77 10.03 -6.55
C ARG A 30 -3.90 10.80 -5.91
N VAL A 31 -3.76 11.13 -4.64
CA VAL A 31 -4.75 11.85 -3.85
C VAL A 31 -4.18 13.22 -3.46
N GLU A 32 -4.89 14.26 -3.82
CA GLU A 32 -4.59 15.62 -3.43
C GLU A 32 -5.87 16.28 -2.91
N GLU A 33 -5.77 16.95 -1.78
CA GLU A 33 -6.92 17.64 -1.14
C GLU A 33 -8.17 16.75 -0.99
N GLY A 34 -7.95 15.48 -0.64
CA GLY A 34 -9.03 14.52 -0.38
C GLY A 34 -9.67 13.91 -1.62
N SER A 35 -9.15 14.17 -2.82
CA SER A 35 -9.69 13.67 -4.07
C SER A 35 -8.65 12.94 -4.90
N ILE A 36 -9.08 11.92 -5.64
CA ILE A 36 -8.22 11.22 -6.61
C ILE A 36 -8.05 12.12 -7.83
N VAL A 37 -6.80 12.49 -8.14
CA VAL A 37 -6.45 13.39 -9.24
C VAL A 37 -5.76 12.69 -10.40
N ASP A 38 -5.19 11.50 -10.18
CA ASP A 38 -4.52 10.73 -11.22
C ASP A 38 -4.51 9.24 -10.88
N ARG A 39 -4.34 8.39 -11.89
CA ARG A 39 -4.33 6.93 -11.78
C ARG A 39 -3.15 6.34 -12.54
N PHE A 40 -2.61 5.25 -12.00
CA PHE A 40 -1.55 4.45 -12.60
C PHE A 40 -1.98 2.98 -12.55
N SER A 41 -2.04 2.31 -13.69
CA SER A 41 -2.48 0.91 -13.75
C SER A 41 -1.71 0.20 -14.85
N VAL A 42 -0.83 -0.72 -14.46
CA VAL A 42 0.00 -1.47 -15.41
C VAL A 42 0.15 -2.92 -14.99
N PHE A 43 0.16 -3.81 -15.95
CA PHE A 43 0.74 -5.14 -15.78
C PHE A 43 2.26 -5.06 -15.89
N VAL A 44 2.94 -5.99 -15.23
CA VAL A 44 4.39 -6.13 -15.28
C VAL A 44 4.71 -7.57 -15.72
N ASN A 45 5.56 -7.70 -16.73
CA ASN A 45 6.05 -9.01 -17.14
C ASN A 45 7.05 -9.52 -16.11
N PRO A 46 6.71 -10.57 -15.34
CA PRO A 46 7.61 -11.08 -14.31
C PRO A 46 8.80 -11.88 -14.85
N GLN A 47 8.80 -12.22 -16.14
CA GLN A 47 9.80 -13.04 -16.81
C GLN A 47 9.94 -14.44 -16.19
N VAL A 48 8.96 -14.86 -15.44
CA VAL A 48 8.82 -16.21 -14.85
C VAL A 48 7.36 -16.63 -14.95
N PRO A 49 7.04 -17.92 -14.95
CA PRO A 49 5.66 -18.38 -14.96
C PRO A 49 4.92 -17.92 -13.71
N ILE A 50 3.64 -17.55 -13.89
CA ILE A 50 2.76 -17.21 -12.78
C ILE A 50 2.24 -18.52 -12.17
N PRO A 51 2.46 -18.77 -10.86
CA PRO A 51 1.92 -19.94 -10.19
C PRO A 51 0.41 -20.05 -10.32
N PHE A 52 -0.11 -21.25 -10.48
CA PHE A 52 -1.53 -21.49 -10.65
C PHE A 52 -2.39 -20.93 -9.50
N LYS A 53 -1.89 -21.03 -8.27
CA LYS A 53 -2.57 -20.46 -7.09
C LYS A 53 -2.71 -18.94 -7.18
N ILE A 54 -1.72 -18.27 -7.74
CA ILE A 54 -1.74 -16.82 -7.93
C ILE A 54 -2.72 -16.45 -9.04
N GLU A 55 -2.73 -17.20 -10.13
CA GLU A 55 -3.72 -17.02 -11.20
C GLU A 55 -5.14 -17.17 -10.65
N GLN A 56 -5.40 -18.18 -9.84
CA GLN A 56 -6.70 -18.36 -9.21
C GLN A 56 -7.07 -17.21 -8.26
N LEU A 57 -6.10 -16.70 -7.51
CA LEU A 57 -6.32 -15.63 -6.54
C LEU A 57 -6.54 -14.27 -7.22
N THR A 58 -5.75 -13.95 -8.24
CA THR A 58 -5.70 -12.61 -8.86
C THR A 58 -6.43 -12.52 -10.19
N GLY A 59 -6.67 -13.66 -10.83
CA GLY A 59 -7.18 -13.69 -12.19
C GLY A 59 -6.16 -13.31 -13.26
N ILE A 60 -4.89 -13.10 -12.89
CA ILE A 60 -3.82 -12.74 -13.80
C ILE A 60 -3.09 -14.00 -14.25
N ASN A 61 -3.06 -14.23 -15.57
CA ASN A 61 -2.37 -15.36 -16.19
C ASN A 61 -1.17 -14.91 -17.03
N ASP A 62 -0.36 -15.85 -17.47
CA ASP A 62 0.84 -15.57 -18.26
C ASP A 62 0.55 -14.78 -19.54
N SER A 63 -0.56 -15.06 -20.21
CA SER A 63 -0.92 -14.37 -21.46
C SER A 63 -1.20 -12.88 -21.27
N MET A 64 -1.63 -12.48 -20.09
CA MET A 64 -1.96 -11.08 -19.77
C MET A 64 -0.71 -10.23 -19.55
N VAL A 65 0.42 -10.85 -19.22
CA VAL A 65 1.66 -10.14 -18.84
C VAL A 65 2.81 -10.35 -19.81
N VAL A 66 2.68 -11.27 -20.77
CA VAL A 66 3.78 -11.65 -21.69
C VAL A 66 4.28 -10.48 -22.54
N ASP A 67 3.38 -9.59 -22.93
CA ASP A 67 3.71 -8.39 -23.73
C ASP A 67 3.83 -7.12 -22.87
N ALA A 68 3.73 -7.25 -21.55
CA ALA A 68 3.89 -6.12 -20.65
C ALA A 68 5.36 -5.73 -20.48
N GLU A 69 5.59 -4.47 -20.12
CA GLU A 69 6.93 -4.01 -19.76
C GLU A 69 7.45 -4.74 -18.51
N THR A 70 8.77 -4.85 -18.42
CA THR A 70 9.43 -5.45 -17.26
C THR A 70 9.53 -4.45 -16.11
N ILE A 71 9.91 -4.93 -14.93
CA ILE A 71 10.05 -4.06 -13.75
C ILE A 71 11.10 -2.97 -13.92
N GLU A 72 12.17 -3.25 -14.71
CA GLU A 72 13.19 -2.26 -15.03
C GLU A 72 12.61 -1.02 -15.74
N GLU A 73 11.57 -1.22 -16.54
CA GLU A 73 10.90 -0.15 -17.27
C GLU A 73 9.76 0.48 -16.44
N VAL A 74 9.01 -0.34 -15.72
CA VAL A 74 7.81 0.08 -14.97
C VAL A 74 8.16 0.83 -13.69
N LEU A 75 9.16 0.36 -12.94
CA LEU A 75 9.48 0.95 -11.63
C LEU A 75 9.85 2.43 -11.71
N PRO A 76 10.71 2.87 -12.65
CA PRO A 76 10.97 4.31 -12.79
C PRO A 76 9.73 5.14 -13.08
N LYS A 77 8.81 4.61 -13.88
CA LYS A 77 7.52 5.29 -14.17
C LYS A 77 6.64 5.40 -12.93
N PHE A 78 6.59 4.34 -12.12
CA PHE A 78 5.85 4.35 -10.86
C PHE A 78 6.47 5.32 -9.85
N LEU A 79 7.79 5.38 -9.75
CA LEU A 79 8.47 6.32 -8.87
C LEU A 79 8.26 7.77 -9.31
N GLU A 80 8.23 8.05 -10.61
CA GLU A 80 7.89 9.38 -11.13
C GLU A 80 6.44 9.76 -10.80
N PHE A 81 5.50 8.82 -10.96
CA PHE A 81 4.09 9.00 -10.56
C PHE A 81 3.97 9.34 -9.06
N SER A 82 4.82 8.74 -8.23
CA SER A 82 4.80 8.87 -6.77
C SER A 82 5.64 10.05 -6.25
N LYS A 83 6.31 10.77 -7.12
CA LYS A 83 7.25 11.83 -6.74
C LYS A 83 6.60 12.89 -5.86
N GLY A 84 7.24 13.19 -4.73
CA GLY A 84 6.77 14.20 -3.78
C GLY A 84 5.56 13.77 -2.95
N ALA A 85 5.11 12.52 -3.06
CA ALA A 85 3.97 12.00 -2.33
C ALA A 85 4.38 11.05 -1.21
N VAL A 86 3.57 10.98 -0.16
CA VAL A 86 3.62 9.93 0.85
C VAL A 86 2.93 8.69 0.29
N MET A 87 3.57 7.54 0.41
CA MET A 87 3.03 6.26 -0.05
C MET A 87 2.02 5.73 0.95
N VAL A 88 0.94 5.15 0.45
CA VAL A 88 -0.10 4.55 1.30
C VAL A 88 -0.50 3.20 0.71
N ALA A 89 -0.60 2.20 1.54
CA ALA A 89 -1.11 0.89 1.13
C ALA A 89 -1.81 0.19 2.29
N HIS A 90 -2.64 -0.77 1.96
CA HIS A 90 -3.31 -1.62 2.94
C HIS A 90 -2.43 -2.85 3.21
N ASN A 91 -1.86 -2.96 4.41
CA ASN A 91 -0.76 -3.84 4.75
C ASN A 91 0.54 -3.43 4.03
N ALA A 92 0.89 -2.17 4.19
CA ALA A 92 1.94 -1.49 3.44
C ALA A 92 3.32 -2.14 3.51
N GLY A 93 3.64 -2.82 4.60
CA GLY A 93 4.91 -3.53 4.73
C GLY A 93 5.13 -4.57 3.63
N PHE A 94 4.07 -5.24 3.20
CA PHE A 94 4.14 -6.18 2.09
C PHE A 94 4.46 -5.48 0.76
N ASP A 95 3.64 -4.50 0.37
CA ASP A 95 3.81 -3.80 -0.91
C ASP A 95 5.14 -3.06 -0.96
N MET A 96 5.49 -2.35 0.10
CA MET A 96 6.75 -1.61 0.18
C MET A 96 7.98 -2.53 0.13
N SER A 97 7.91 -3.73 0.69
CA SER A 97 9.02 -4.69 0.64
C SER A 97 9.39 -5.06 -0.80
N PHE A 98 8.41 -5.21 -1.68
CA PHE A 98 8.64 -5.46 -3.10
C PHE A 98 9.19 -4.23 -3.82
N ILE A 99 8.68 -3.05 -3.54
CA ILE A 99 9.17 -1.80 -4.14
C ILE A 99 10.64 -1.56 -3.72
N ILE A 100 10.94 -1.68 -2.45
CA ILE A 100 12.29 -1.48 -1.90
C ILE A 100 13.27 -2.51 -2.48
N GLU A 101 12.89 -3.80 -2.53
CA GLU A 101 13.75 -4.85 -3.08
C GLU A 101 14.04 -4.63 -4.57
N ASN A 102 13.05 -4.20 -5.36
CA ASN A 102 13.27 -3.90 -6.77
C ASN A 102 14.12 -2.63 -6.97
N CYS A 103 13.96 -1.60 -6.15
CA CYS A 103 14.86 -0.45 -6.14
C CYS A 103 16.29 -0.90 -5.86
N LYS A 104 16.50 -1.76 -4.87
CA LYS A 104 17.81 -2.31 -4.52
C LYS A 104 18.44 -3.06 -5.70
N ARG A 105 17.68 -3.92 -6.37
CA ARG A 105 18.17 -4.68 -7.55
C ARG A 105 18.56 -3.78 -8.71
N LEU A 106 17.83 -2.69 -8.92
CA LEU A 106 18.05 -1.76 -10.04
C LEU A 106 19.04 -0.63 -9.70
N GLY A 107 19.62 -0.64 -8.50
CA GLY A 107 20.54 0.41 -8.08
C GLY A 107 19.88 1.77 -7.89
N ILE A 108 18.60 1.81 -7.60
CA ILE A 108 17.85 3.04 -7.36
C ILE A 108 17.89 3.36 -5.87
N GLU A 109 18.47 4.51 -5.51
CA GLU A 109 18.42 5.06 -4.16
C GLU A 109 17.20 5.96 -4.03
N GLN A 110 16.29 5.58 -3.14
CA GLN A 110 15.04 6.29 -2.93
C GLN A 110 14.65 6.18 -1.45
N ASP A 111 14.36 7.33 -0.83
CA ASP A 111 13.76 7.38 0.49
C ASP A 111 12.25 7.32 0.34
N PHE A 112 11.60 6.48 1.16
CA PHE A 112 10.16 6.36 1.18
C PHE A 112 9.62 6.74 2.55
N THR A 113 8.56 7.54 2.55
CA THR A 113 7.66 7.69 3.69
C THR A 113 6.35 7.01 3.33
N TYR A 114 5.88 6.10 4.18
CA TYR A 114 4.64 5.40 3.90
C TYR A 114 3.75 5.25 5.13
N VAL A 115 2.46 5.10 4.88
CA VAL A 115 1.42 4.91 5.88
C VAL A 115 0.70 3.60 5.60
N ASP A 116 0.45 2.83 6.65
CA ASP A 116 -0.30 1.57 6.58
C ASP A 116 -1.74 1.77 7.04
N THR A 117 -2.69 1.58 6.13
CA THR A 117 -4.11 1.70 6.47
C THR A 117 -4.61 0.59 7.39
N VAL A 118 -3.95 -0.56 7.46
CA VAL A 118 -4.25 -1.58 8.48
C VAL A 118 -3.94 -1.04 9.87
N GLY A 119 -2.80 -0.41 10.05
CA GLY A 119 -2.42 0.23 11.31
C GLY A 119 -3.41 1.32 11.72
N LEU A 120 -3.81 2.16 10.77
CA LEU A 120 -4.84 3.18 11.00
C LEU A 120 -6.20 2.57 11.38
N ALA A 121 -6.60 1.49 10.68
CA ALA A 121 -7.86 0.81 10.98
C ALA A 121 -7.88 0.23 12.40
N ARG A 122 -6.79 -0.36 12.85
CA ARG A 122 -6.67 -0.85 14.23
C ARG A 122 -6.84 0.26 15.26
N MET A 123 -6.30 1.43 14.99
CA MET A 123 -6.41 2.58 15.89
C MET A 123 -7.81 3.21 15.84
N LEU A 124 -8.38 3.39 14.65
CA LEU A 124 -9.60 4.16 14.44
C LEU A 124 -10.88 3.34 14.51
N LEU A 125 -10.79 2.03 14.30
CA LEU A 125 -11.91 1.10 14.31
C LEU A 125 -11.65 -0.06 15.30
N PRO A 126 -11.54 0.24 16.60
CA PRO A 126 -11.14 -0.75 17.60
C PRO A 126 -12.16 -1.88 17.81
N GLY A 127 -13.39 -1.71 17.33
CA GLY A 127 -14.44 -2.72 17.40
C GLY A 127 -14.33 -3.84 16.35
N LEU A 128 -13.45 -3.69 15.35
CA LEU A 128 -13.24 -4.72 14.33
C LEU A 128 -12.28 -5.80 14.81
N ASN A 129 -12.60 -7.06 14.47
CA ASN A 129 -11.74 -8.21 14.74
C ASN A 129 -10.82 -8.57 13.58
N ARG A 130 -11.14 -8.10 12.38
CA ARG A 130 -10.40 -8.36 11.14
C ARG A 130 -10.23 -7.06 10.38
N PHE A 131 -9.11 -6.93 9.66
CA PHE A 131 -8.72 -5.70 8.98
C PHE A 131 -8.41 -5.91 7.50
N LYS A 132 -8.99 -6.95 6.89
CA LYS A 132 -8.93 -7.12 5.44
C LYS A 132 -9.60 -5.94 4.75
N LEU A 133 -9.16 -5.64 3.53
CA LEU A 133 -9.64 -4.49 2.77
C LEU A 133 -11.18 -4.46 2.66
N ASP A 134 -11.79 -5.58 2.32
CA ASP A 134 -13.24 -5.71 2.20
C ASP A 134 -13.96 -5.47 3.53
N THR A 135 -13.42 -5.98 4.63
CA THR A 135 -13.98 -5.77 5.97
C THR A 135 -13.95 -4.31 6.38
N VAL A 136 -12.82 -3.65 6.18
CA VAL A 136 -12.65 -2.22 6.51
C VAL A 136 -13.54 -1.36 5.61
N ALA A 137 -13.58 -1.64 4.31
CA ALA A 137 -14.44 -0.94 3.36
C ALA A 137 -15.91 -1.03 3.78
N LYS A 138 -16.38 -2.23 4.11
CA LYS A 138 -17.76 -2.46 4.57
C LYS A 138 -18.07 -1.68 5.85
N ALA A 139 -17.15 -1.68 6.81
CA ALA A 139 -17.32 -0.94 8.07
C ALA A 139 -17.47 0.57 7.85
N LEU A 140 -16.89 1.10 6.77
CA LEU A 140 -16.93 2.53 6.41
C LEU A 140 -17.96 2.85 5.32
N ASN A 141 -18.80 1.89 4.91
CA ASN A 141 -19.76 2.00 3.81
C ASN A 141 -19.11 2.39 2.46
N ILE A 142 -17.95 1.84 2.19
CA ILE A 142 -17.22 2.02 0.94
C ILE A 142 -17.41 0.79 0.08
N SER A 143 -17.77 0.98 -1.20
CA SER A 143 -17.91 -0.12 -2.17
C SER A 143 -16.54 -0.59 -2.66
N LEU A 144 -16.34 -1.90 -2.69
CA LEU A 144 -15.18 -2.53 -3.29
C LEU A 144 -15.61 -3.21 -4.60
N LEU A 145 -15.38 -2.52 -5.71
CA LEU A 145 -15.67 -3.01 -7.05
C LEU A 145 -14.43 -3.68 -7.65
N ASN A 146 -14.64 -4.73 -8.43
CA ASN A 146 -13.56 -5.44 -9.15
C ASN A 146 -12.39 -5.83 -8.24
N HIS A 147 -12.70 -6.36 -7.06
CA HIS A 147 -11.68 -6.85 -6.13
C HIS A 147 -10.68 -7.77 -6.85
N HIS A 148 -9.40 -7.64 -6.51
CA HIS A 148 -8.22 -8.26 -7.13
C HIS A 148 -7.67 -7.58 -8.40
N ARG A 149 -8.22 -6.44 -8.82
CA ARG A 149 -7.52 -5.52 -9.73
C ARG A 149 -6.80 -4.48 -8.89
N ALA A 150 -5.48 -4.36 -9.06
CA ALA A 150 -4.65 -3.53 -8.20
C ALA A 150 -5.13 -2.07 -8.13
N VAL A 151 -5.50 -1.48 -9.27
CA VAL A 151 -5.98 -0.07 -9.29
C VAL A 151 -7.31 0.09 -8.57
N ASP A 152 -8.20 -0.88 -8.62
CA ASP A 152 -9.49 -0.82 -7.94
C ASP A 152 -9.33 -1.01 -6.44
N ASP A 153 -8.45 -1.90 -6.01
CA ASP A 153 -8.08 -2.06 -4.60
C ASP A 153 -7.38 -0.80 -4.06
N ALA A 154 -6.50 -0.19 -4.86
CA ALA A 154 -5.86 1.09 -4.52
C ALA A 154 -6.89 2.22 -4.38
N ALA A 155 -7.85 2.33 -5.30
CA ALA A 155 -8.90 3.34 -5.22
C ALA A 155 -9.79 3.15 -3.98
N CYS A 156 -10.15 1.92 -3.66
CA CYS A 156 -10.88 1.60 -2.42
C CYS A 156 -10.07 1.99 -1.18
N THR A 157 -8.80 1.64 -1.14
CA THR A 157 -7.89 2.01 -0.05
C THR A 157 -7.77 3.53 0.07
N ALA A 158 -7.75 4.25 -1.05
CA ALA A 158 -7.73 5.71 -1.04
C ALA A 158 -8.98 6.32 -0.41
N GLU A 159 -10.15 5.79 -0.70
CA GLU A 159 -11.40 6.24 -0.07
C GLU A 159 -11.39 5.97 1.44
N ILE A 160 -10.91 4.79 1.84
CA ILE A 160 -10.71 4.44 3.26
C ILE A 160 -9.75 5.44 3.91
N PHE A 161 -8.62 5.69 3.27
CA PHE A 161 -7.60 6.58 3.79
C PHE A 161 -8.10 8.01 3.97
N VAL A 162 -8.84 8.55 3.00
CA VAL A 162 -9.44 9.89 3.10
C VAL A 162 -10.40 9.99 4.29
N LYS A 163 -11.21 8.96 4.53
CA LYS A 163 -12.07 8.90 5.71
C LYS A 163 -11.26 8.85 7.01
N PHE A 164 -10.17 8.08 7.02
CA PHE A 164 -9.27 8.01 8.19
C PHE A 164 -8.61 9.36 8.49
N ILE A 165 -8.16 10.08 7.47
CA ILE A 165 -7.60 11.42 7.64
C ILE A 165 -8.62 12.35 8.28
N LYS A 166 -9.86 12.32 7.82
CA LYS A 166 -10.95 13.10 8.43
C LYS A 166 -11.15 12.74 9.91
N MET A 167 -11.17 11.45 10.22
CA MET A 167 -11.30 10.97 11.60
C MET A 167 -10.10 11.41 12.46
N CYS A 168 -8.90 11.40 11.92
CA CYS A 168 -7.71 11.89 12.61
C CYS A 168 -7.82 13.38 12.93
N LYS A 169 -8.25 14.19 11.98
CA LYS A 169 -8.47 15.64 12.19
C LYS A 169 -9.51 15.93 13.25
N GLU A 170 -10.58 15.14 13.30
CA GLU A 170 -11.60 15.22 14.36
C GLU A 170 -11.05 14.88 15.75
N ARG A 171 -9.92 14.19 15.84
CA ARG A 171 -9.20 13.84 17.06
C ARG A 171 -7.97 14.73 17.30
N ASP A 172 -7.88 15.89 16.63
CA ASP A 172 -6.77 16.84 16.72
C ASP A 172 -5.42 16.26 16.29
N ILE A 173 -5.42 15.33 15.36
CA ILE A 173 -4.22 14.74 14.74
C ILE A 173 -4.08 15.35 13.35
N PHE A 174 -3.05 16.19 13.13
CA PHE A 174 -2.88 17.00 11.91
C PHE A 174 -1.61 16.71 11.14
N ASP A 175 -0.74 15.83 11.64
CA ASP A 175 0.48 15.45 10.93
C ASP A 175 0.90 14.00 11.22
N LEU A 176 1.83 13.49 10.41
CA LEU A 176 2.29 12.10 10.50
C LEU A 176 3.05 11.81 11.80
N ASN A 177 3.75 12.79 12.36
CA ASN A 177 4.48 12.61 13.62
C ASN A 177 3.51 12.42 14.78
N VAL A 178 2.47 13.27 14.84
CA VAL A 178 1.41 13.14 15.85
C VAL A 178 0.65 11.82 15.66
N LEU A 179 0.41 11.41 14.42
CA LEU A 179 -0.22 10.13 14.09
C LEU A 179 0.61 8.95 14.62
N ASN A 180 1.93 8.97 14.43
CA ASN A 180 2.83 7.95 14.95
C ASN A 180 2.84 7.89 16.47
N GLU A 181 2.83 9.04 17.15
CA GLU A 181 2.76 9.10 18.60
C GLU A 181 1.43 8.53 19.13
N ALA A 182 0.31 8.84 18.48
CA ALA A 182 -0.99 8.26 18.81
C ALA A 182 -1.01 6.74 18.65
N GLY A 183 -0.36 6.22 17.58
CA GLY A 183 -0.19 4.79 17.37
C GLY A 183 0.65 4.11 18.45
N LYS A 184 1.75 4.72 18.85
CA LYS A 184 2.59 4.20 19.96
C LYS A 184 1.82 4.15 21.29
N LEU A 185 0.99 5.13 21.57
CA LEU A 185 0.16 5.14 22.77
C LEU A 185 -0.85 4.01 22.77
N SER A 186 -1.45 3.70 21.61
CA SER A 186 -2.36 2.56 21.49
C SER A 186 -1.64 1.22 21.60
N GLU A 187 -0.39 1.11 21.18
CA GLU A 187 0.45 -0.07 21.45
C GLU A 187 0.68 -0.31 22.93
N HIS A 188 0.88 0.73 23.71
CA HIS A 188 1.04 0.61 25.16
C HIS A 188 -0.19 0.05 25.85
N THR A 189 -1.37 0.37 25.34
CA THR A 189 -2.64 -0.18 25.86
C THR A 189 -2.88 -1.63 25.42
N ILE A 190 -2.27 -2.09 24.34
CA ILE A 190 -2.41 -3.43 23.76
C ILE A 190 -1.33 -4.40 24.25
N LYS A 191 -0.41 -3.99 25.10
CA LYS A 191 0.73 -4.78 25.60
C LYS A 191 0.41 -6.11 26.29
N LYS A 192 -0.84 -6.54 26.31
CA LYS A 192 -1.25 -7.85 26.81
C LYS A 192 -1.40 -8.92 25.72
N LEU A 193 -1.19 -8.58 24.46
CA LEU A 193 -1.24 -9.52 23.36
C LEU A 193 0.17 -9.78 22.84
N PRO A 194 0.63 -11.05 22.81
CA PRO A 194 1.94 -11.37 22.25
C PRO A 194 1.86 -11.20 20.75
N THR A 195 2.12 -10.03 20.24
CA THR A 195 2.21 -9.87 18.79
C THR A 195 2.86 -8.61 18.36
N TYR A 196 3.79 -8.88 17.60
CA TYR A 196 4.16 -8.21 16.38
C TYR A 196 3.77 -6.75 16.35
N HIS A 197 4.67 -6.09 16.92
CA HIS A 197 5.45 -5.11 16.31
C HIS A 197 4.70 -4.06 15.59
N ALA A 198 4.79 -3.01 16.26
CA ALA A 198 4.78 -1.75 15.63
C ALA A 198 3.61 -1.69 14.69
N ILE A 199 2.53 -1.28 15.22
CA ILE A 199 1.62 -0.51 14.43
C ILE A 199 2.46 0.67 13.95
N ILE A 200 3.26 0.44 12.93
CA ILE A 200 3.94 1.51 12.24
C ILE A 200 2.85 2.17 11.41
N LEU A 201 2.31 3.24 11.95
CA LEU A 201 1.27 3.99 11.25
C LEU A 201 1.88 4.79 10.11
N ALA A 202 3.07 5.34 10.34
CA ALA A 202 3.90 5.93 9.32
C ALA A 202 5.35 5.58 9.59
N THR A 203 6.11 5.30 8.54
CA THR A 203 7.52 4.97 8.62
C THR A 203 8.27 5.53 7.43
N SER A 204 9.58 5.69 7.57
CA SER A 204 10.48 6.05 6.48
C SER A 204 11.48 4.93 6.27
N GLU A 205 11.63 4.50 5.04
CA GLU A 205 12.62 3.50 4.67
C GLU A 205 13.47 3.97 3.50
N ILE A 206 14.70 3.51 3.49
CA ILE A 206 15.67 3.86 2.47
C ILE A 206 15.91 2.64 1.60
N GLY A 207 15.54 2.74 0.34
CA GLY A 207 15.85 1.74 -0.66
C GLY A 207 17.28 1.94 -1.17
N ARG A 208 18.27 1.41 -0.45
CA ARG A 208 19.68 1.49 -0.85
C ARG A 208 20.19 0.16 -1.36
N VAL A 209 21.07 0.26 -2.35
CA VAL A 209 21.96 -0.84 -2.71
C VAL A 209 23.16 -0.77 -1.75
N ASN A 210 23.34 -1.79 -0.98
CA ASN A 210 24.55 -1.97 -0.18
C ASN A 210 25.54 -2.82 -0.96
#